data_20ac97674ee9b2d195c97687dbbfc6ff
#
_entry.id   20ac97674ee9b2d195c97687dbbfc6ff
#
_cell.length_a   1.000
_cell.length_b   1.000
_cell.length_c   1.000
_cell.angle_alpha   90.00
_cell.angle_beta   90.00
_cell.angle_gamma   90.00
#
_symmetry.space_group_name_H-M   'P 1'
#
loop_
_entity.id
_entity.type
_entity.pdbx_description
1 polymer ?
#
loop_
_entity_poly.entity_id
_entity_poly.type
_entity_poly.pdbx_seq_one_letter_code
_entity_poly.pdbx_strand_id
1 'polypeptide(L)'
;MPVSSLFLVTGDSTGAARSALTQGNINYYSVIKSILGLGNAQMKQHRVNFSHADSYVLVNSVLQNGNVSIDPSCKGLIFDLNHVKVVYVEEKMKILKDRKDETRNADYMDTWRYLCQTFRENFVKFF
;
A
#
# COMPACT_ATOMS: atom_id res chain seq x y z
N MET A 1 -11.53 23.78 -10.31
CA MET A 1 -11.44 22.31 -10.32
C MET A 1 -11.98 21.77 -9.00
N PRO A 2 -12.92 20.82 -9.01
CA PRO A 2 -13.42 20.24 -7.76
C PRO A 2 -12.27 19.61 -6.96
N VAL A 3 -12.28 19.81 -5.63
CA VAL A 3 -11.24 19.26 -4.74
C VAL A 3 -11.14 17.74 -4.89
N SER A 4 -12.27 17.04 -5.06
CA SER A 4 -12.32 15.59 -5.23
C SER A 4 -11.54 15.08 -6.44
N SER A 5 -11.35 15.90 -7.50
CA SER A 5 -10.59 15.49 -8.69
C SER A 5 -9.08 15.42 -8.46
N LEU A 6 -8.58 15.97 -7.34
CA LEU A 6 -7.18 15.94 -6.95
C LEU A 6 -6.79 14.66 -6.19
N PHE A 7 -7.76 13.84 -5.80
CA PHE A 7 -7.51 12.67 -4.96
C PHE A 7 -7.59 11.39 -5.76
N LEU A 8 -6.65 10.51 -5.49
CA LEU A 8 -6.67 9.11 -5.89
C LEU A 8 -6.57 8.25 -4.63
N VAL A 9 -7.32 7.16 -4.58
CA VAL A 9 -7.36 6.27 -3.42
C VAL A 9 -6.83 4.90 -3.80
N THR A 10 -5.91 4.41 -3.01
CA THR A 10 -5.42 3.03 -3.10
C THR A 10 -5.17 2.47 -1.70
N GLY A 11 -4.85 1.21 -1.61
CA GLY A 11 -4.54 0.54 -0.35
C GLY A 11 -4.65 -0.97 -0.45
N ASP A 12 -4.77 -1.58 0.71
CA ASP A 12 -4.91 -3.01 0.87
C ASP A 12 -6.21 -3.53 0.20
N SER A 13 -6.08 -4.56 -0.63
CA SER A 13 -7.24 -5.18 -1.29
C SER A 13 -8.26 -5.75 -0.31
N THR A 14 -7.85 -6.09 0.91
CA THR A 14 -8.77 -6.59 1.95
C THR A 14 -9.79 -5.54 2.41
N GLY A 15 -9.52 -4.25 2.17
CA GLY A 15 -10.49 -3.17 2.42
C GLY A 15 -11.75 -3.26 1.58
N ALA A 16 -11.75 -4.04 0.50
CA ALA A 16 -12.93 -4.33 -0.31
C ALA A 16 -13.75 -5.52 0.23
N ALA A 17 -13.24 -6.24 1.22
CA ALA A 17 -13.95 -7.37 1.82
C ALA A 17 -15.14 -6.89 2.65
N ARG A 18 -16.18 -7.72 2.73
CA ARG A 18 -17.29 -7.49 3.65
C ARG A 18 -16.80 -7.69 5.07
N SER A 19 -17.19 -6.80 5.97
CA SER A 19 -16.93 -6.97 7.40
C SER A 19 -18.26 -7.10 8.17
N ALA A 20 -18.18 -7.59 9.40
CA ALA A 20 -19.34 -7.66 10.29
C ALA A 20 -19.94 -6.27 10.60
N LEU A 21 -19.19 -5.21 10.36
CA LEU A 21 -19.61 -3.82 10.59
C LEU A 21 -20.26 -3.19 9.36
N THR A 22 -20.23 -3.87 8.20
CA THR A 22 -20.80 -3.37 6.96
C THR A 22 -21.91 -4.29 6.47
N GLN A 23 -22.98 -3.72 5.91
CA GLN A 23 -24.12 -4.47 5.38
C GLN A 23 -24.15 -4.42 3.85
N GLY A 24 -24.62 -5.50 3.24
CA GLY A 24 -24.81 -5.57 1.78
C GLY A 24 -23.49 -5.52 1.02
N ASN A 25 -23.43 -4.62 0.03
CA ASN A 25 -22.23 -4.42 -0.82
C ASN A 25 -21.34 -3.29 -0.31
N ILE A 26 -21.55 -2.86 0.93
CA ILE A 26 -20.76 -1.78 1.54
C ILE A 26 -19.44 -2.36 2.07
N ASN A 27 -18.34 -1.71 1.74
CA ASN A 27 -17.01 -2.01 2.26
C ASN A 27 -16.27 -0.70 2.56
N TYR A 28 -15.06 -0.78 3.13
CA TYR A 28 -14.31 0.42 3.52
C TYR A 28 -14.08 1.37 2.34
N TYR A 29 -13.77 0.86 1.16
CA TYR A 29 -13.53 1.70 -0.02
C TYR A 29 -14.81 2.38 -0.51
N SER A 30 -15.96 1.71 -0.46
CA SER A 30 -17.23 2.34 -0.80
C SER A 30 -17.61 3.46 0.15
N VAL A 31 -17.28 3.32 1.43
CA VAL A 31 -17.47 4.36 2.45
C VAL A 31 -16.57 5.56 2.18
N ILE A 32 -15.28 5.33 1.95
CA ILE A 32 -14.32 6.40 1.61
C ILE A 32 -14.76 7.14 0.36
N LYS A 33 -15.12 6.41 -0.68
CA LYS A 33 -15.62 6.98 -1.94
C LYS A 33 -16.81 7.89 -1.71
N SER A 34 -17.78 7.44 -0.91
CA SER A 34 -18.98 8.18 -0.59
C SER A 34 -18.68 9.46 0.21
N ILE A 35 -17.89 9.33 1.28
CA ILE A 35 -17.56 10.47 2.15
C ILE A 35 -16.78 11.54 1.40
N LEU A 36 -15.84 11.14 0.56
CA LEU A 36 -14.99 12.09 -0.19
C LEU A 36 -15.63 12.53 -1.52
N GLY A 37 -16.78 12.00 -1.90
CA GLY A 37 -17.46 12.35 -3.15
C GLY A 37 -16.67 11.97 -4.40
N LEU A 38 -16.00 10.80 -4.39
CA LEU A 38 -15.14 10.37 -5.48
C LEU A 38 -15.89 9.55 -6.53
N GLY A 39 -15.40 9.60 -7.77
CA GLY A 39 -15.85 8.71 -8.84
C GLY A 39 -15.08 7.40 -8.89
N ASN A 40 -15.57 6.42 -9.65
CA ASN A 40 -14.92 5.12 -9.81
C ASN A 40 -13.48 5.24 -10.36
N ALA A 41 -13.24 6.20 -11.26
CA ALA A 41 -11.92 6.42 -11.84
C ALA A 41 -10.86 6.86 -10.82
N GLN A 42 -11.27 7.37 -9.66
CA GLN A 42 -10.38 7.82 -8.60
C GLN A 42 -10.05 6.72 -7.58
N MET A 43 -10.79 5.60 -7.64
CA MET A 43 -10.57 4.44 -6.80
C MET A 43 -9.60 3.49 -7.49
N LYS A 44 -8.35 3.46 -7.04
CA LYS A 44 -7.22 2.77 -7.69
C LYS A 44 -6.76 1.50 -6.96
N GLN A 45 -7.45 1.09 -5.90
CA GLN A 45 -7.10 -0.14 -5.20
C GLN A 45 -7.19 -1.35 -6.13
N HIS A 46 -6.24 -2.28 -5.98
CA HIS A 46 -6.24 -3.53 -6.73
C HIS A 46 -7.18 -4.56 -6.10
N ARG A 47 -7.61 -5.54 -6.88
CA ARG A 47 -8.42 -6.66 -6.39
C ARG A 47 -7.61 -7.63 -5.53
N VAL A 48 -6.33 -7.75 -5.83
CA VAL A 48 -5.41 -8.68 -5.18
C VAL A 48 -4.12 -7.96 -4.87
N ASN A 49 -3.65 -8.08 -3.64
CA ASN A 49 -2.34 -7.59 -3.25
C ASN A 49 -1.24 -8.44 -3.89
N PHE A 50 -0.12 -7.81 -4.23
CA PHE A 50 1.09 -8.55 -4.62
C PHE A 50 1.57 -9.44 -3.47
N SER A 51 2.19 -10.56 -3.82
CA SER A 51 2.92 -11.36 -2.83
C SER A 51 4.01 -10.53 -2.16
N HIS A 52 4.47 -10.96 -1.00
CA HIS A 52 5.58 -10.27 -0.33
C HIS A 52 6.85 -10.28 -1.18
N ALA A 53 7.11 -11.37 -1.92
CA ALA A 53 8.26 -11.48 -2.82
C ALA A 53 8.18 -10.46 -3.96
N ASP A 54 7.04 -10.37 -4.64
CA ASP A 54 6.85 -9.42 -5.74
C ASP A 54 6.92 -7.97 -5.23
N SER A 55 6.34 -7.70 -4.07
CA SER A 55 6.41 -6.38 -3.44
C SER A 55 7.85 -6.00 -3.08
N TYR A 56 8.64 -6.94 -2.57
CA TYR A 56 10.04 -6.72 -2.23
C TYR A 56 10.85 -6.30 -3.47
N VAL A 57 10.70 -7.03 -4.56
CA VAL A 57 11.37 -6.70 -5.83
C VAL A 57 10.92 -5.33 -6.33
N LEU A 58 9.62 -5.07 -6.33
CA LEU A 58 9.07 -3.80 -6.81
C LEU A 58 9.55 -2.61 -5.96
N VAL A 59 9.46 -2.70 -4.64
CA VAL A 59 9.88 -1.62 -3.74
C VAL A 59 11.38 -1.30 -3.92
N ASN A 60 12.21 -2.33 -3.98
CA ASN A 60 13.64 -2.12 -4.21
C ASN A 60 13.93 -1.52 -5.59
N SER A 61 13.21 -1.95 -6.62
CA SER A 61 13.35 -1.38 -7.97
C SER A 61 12.95 0.10 -7.99
N VAL A 62 11.88 0.46 -7.31
CA VAL A 62 11.43 1.86 -7.19
C VAL A 62 12.48 2.72 -6.48
N LEU A 63 13.03 2.22 -5.37
CA LEU A 63 14.03 2.96 -4.59
C LEU A 63 15.37 3.10 -5.33
N GLN A 64 15.74 2.11 -6.15
CA GLN A 64 17.00 2.14 -6.91
C GLN A 64 16.91 2.96 -8.19
N ASN A 65 15.82 2.87 -8.91
CA ASN A 65 15.70 3.36 -10.28
C ASN A 65 14.68 4.49 -10.44
N GLY A 66 13.80 4.68 -9.45
CA GLY A 66 12.78 5.71 -9.47
C GLY A 66 13.30 7.06 -9.00
N ASN A 67 12.68 8.12 -9.47
CA ASN A 67 12.90 9.46 -8.96
C ASN A 67 12.04 9.66 -7.70
N VAL A 68 12.42 9.03 -6.61
CA VAL A 68 11.69 9.07 -5.35
C VAL A 68 12.46 9.83 -4.30
N SER A 69 11.82 10.83 -3.72
CA SER A 69 12.32 11.53 -2.55
C SER A 69 11.34 11.35 -1.42
N ILE A 70 11.84 11.05 -0.24
CA ILE A 70 11.03 10.88 0.97
C ILE A 70 11.38 12.01 1.92
N ASP A 71 10.36 12.79 2.30
CA ASP A 71 10.56 13.90 3.22
C ASP A 71 11.07 13.37 4.58
N PRO A 72 12.06 14.03 5.19
CA PRO A 72 12.58 13.60 6.51
C PRO A 72 11.52 13.54 7.62
N SER A 73 10.41 14.24 7.49
CA SER A 73 9.31 14.18 8.45
C SER A 73 8.54 12.86 8.41
N CYS A 74 8.68 12.07 7.33
CA CYS A 74 8.09 10.74 7.19
C CYS A 74 8.87 9.70 8.00
N LYS A 75 9.02 9.93 9.30
CA LYS A 75 9.88 9.14 10.19
C LYS A 75 9.48 7.66 10.26
N GLY A 76 8.18 7.37 10.28
CA GLY A 76 7.69 5.99 10.35
C GLY A 76 8.03 5.20 9.10
N LEU A 77 7.84 5.78 7.92
CA LEU A 77 8.20 5.13 6.66
C LEU A 77 9.72 4.91 6.56
N ILE A 78 10.51 5.93 6.88
CA ILE A 78 11.98 5.83 6.85
C ILE A 78 12.45 4.73 7.80
N PHE A 79 11.86 4.65 9.00
CA PHE A 79 12.16 3.60 9.96
C PHE A 79 11.87 2.22 9.38
N ASP A 80 10.68 2.01 8.82
CA ASP A 80 10.28 0.72 8.24
C ASP A 80 11.20 0.33 7.08
N LEU A 81 11.51 1.25 6.17
CA LEU A 81 12.41 0.99 5.04
C LEU A 81 13.80 0.52 5.48
N ASN A 82 14.27 0.96 6.63
CA ASN A 82 15.58 0.59 7.17
C ASN A 82 15.57 -0.67 8.04
N HIS A 83 14.43 -1.03 8.61
CA HIS A 83 14.36 -2.05 9.67
C HIS A 83 13.48 -3.25 9.36
N VAL A 84 12.55 -3.15 8.41
CA VAL A 84 11.70 -4.27 8.03
C VAL A 84 12.56 -5.40 7.46
N LYS A 85 12.35 -6.60 7.99
CA LYS A 85 13.05 -7.80 7.60
C LYS A 85 12.12 -8.77 6.88
N VAL A 86 12.69 -9.61 6.04
CA VAL A 86 12.00 -10.72 5.42
C VAL A 86 12.45 -12.03 6.01
N VAL A 87 11.55 -12.99 6.06
CA VAL A 87 11.84 -14.37 6.46
C VAL A 87 11.27 -15.31 5.42
N TYR A 88 11.80 -16.54 5.36
CA TYR A 88 11.28 -17.58 4.49
C TYR A 88 10.48 -18.57 5.34
N VAL A 89 9.22 -18.77 4.99
CA VAL A 89 8.33 -19.76 5.60
C VAL A 89 7.83 -20.66 4.48
N GLU A 90 8.11 -21.97 4.58
CA GLU A 90 7.74 -22.93 3.54
C GLU A 90 8.22 -22.49 2.14
N GLU A 91 9.48 -22.06 2.05
CA GLU A 91 10.12 -21.57 0.82
C GLU A 91 9.51 -20.29 0.23
N LYS A 92 8.59 -19.65 0.97
CA LYS A 92 7.98 -18.38 0.57
C LYS A 92 8.53 -17.23 1.40
N MET A 93 8.84 -16.14 0.72
CA MET A 93 9.26 -14.90 1.38
C MET A 93 8.07 -14.25 2.09
N LYS A 94 8.26 -13.90 3.33
CA LYS A 94 7.28 -13.17 4.15
C LYS A 94 7.95 -11.97 4.81
N ILE A 95 7.22 -10.87 4.90
CA ILE A 95 7.65 -9.74 5.73
C ILE A 95 7.46 -10.13 7.19
N LEU A 96 8.54 -10.01 7.95
CA LEU A 96 8.48 -10.28 9.39
C LEU A 96 7.75 -9.15 10.10
N LYS A 97 6.65 -9.48 10.75
CA LYS A 97 5.85 -8.55 11.54
C LYS A 97 5.67 -9.08 12.95
N ASP A 98 5.73 -8.17 13.92
CA ASP A 98 5.38 -8.48 15.30
C ASP A 98 4.40 -7.42 15.79
N ARG A 99 3.15 -7.80 15.92
CA ARG A 99 2.07 -6.91 16.35
C ARG A 99 2.17 -6.46 17.81
N LYS A 100 2.97 -7.15 18.60
CA LYS A 100 3.23 -6.78 20.00
C LYS A 100 4.36 -5.77 20.12
N ASP A 101 5.17 -5.61 19.10
CA ASP A 101 6.28 -4.67 19.03
C ASP A 101 5.94 -3.62 17.96
N GLU A 102 5.63 -2.39 18.37
CA GLU A 102 5.26 -1.30 17.47
C GLU A 102 6.33 -1.01 16.42
N THR A 103 7.60 -1.28 16.73
CA THR A 103 8.71 -1.09 15.79
C THR A 103 8.76 -2.13 14.68
N ARG A 104 7.96 -3.20 14.78
CA ARG A 104 7.90 -4.31 13.83
C ARG A 104 6.54 -4.52 13.19
N ASN A 105 5.64 -3.55 13.31
CA ASN A 105 4.31 -3.63 12.68
C ASN A 105 4.38 -3.55 11.16
N ALA A 106 5.36 -2.84 10.61
CA ALA A 106 5.54 -2.64 9.17
C ALA A 106 4.35 -1.95 8.49
N ASP A 107 3.56 -1.19 9.21
CA ASP A 107 2.34 -0.55 8.67
C ASP A 107 2.67 0.50 7.60
N TYR A 108 3.72 1.28 7.79
CA TYR A 108 4.18 2.25 6.81
C TYR A 108 4.76 1.56 5.56
N MET A 109 5.49 0.47 5.76
CA MET A 109 6.00 -0.35 4.66
C MET A 109 4.85 -0.95 3.84
N ASP A 110 3.81 -1.45 4.50
CA ASP A 110 2.64 -1.98 3.82
C ASP A 110 1.95 -0.91 2.97
N THR A 111 1.74 0.28 3.54
CA THR A 111 1.17 1.42 2.80
C THR A 111 2.02 1.76 1.57
N TRP A 112 3.35 1.81 1.73
CA TRP A 112 4.29 2.07 0.65
C TRP A 112 4.25 0.99 -0.44
N ARG A 113 4.15 -0.29 -0.05
CA ARG A 113 4.01 -1.40 -1.00
C ARG A 113 2.76 -1.26 -1.87
N TYR A 114 1.63 -0.94 -1.26
CA TYR A 114 0.37 -0.75 -2.00
C TYR A 114 0.46 0.44 -2.96
N LEU A 115 1.08 1.52 -2.52
CA LEU A 115 1.32 2.68 -3.38
C LEU A 115 2.20 2.32 -4.58
N CYS A 116 3.30 1.63 -4.35
CA CYS A 116 4.20 1.17 -5.42
C CYS A 116 3.49 0.24 -6.40
N GLN A 117 2.68 -0.69 -5.91
CA GLN A 117 1.89 -1.61 -6.75
C GLN A 117 0.94 -0.85 -7.66
N THR A 118 0.23 0.14 -7.13
CA THR A 118 -0.76 0.91 -7.87
C THR A 118 -0.13 1.81 -8.93
N PHE A 119 0.95 2.47 -8.58
CA PHE A 119 1.58 3.50 -9.42
C PHE A 119 2.94 3.10 -9.96
N ARG A 120 3.20 1.80 -10.09
CA ARG A 120 4.50 1.28 -10.54
C ARG A 120 4.99 1.90 -11.84
N GLU A 121 4.11 2.13 -12.80
CA GLU A 121 4.45 2.71 -14.10
C GLU A 121 4.87 4.17 -14.00
N ASN A 122 4.45 4.86 -12.93
CA ASN A 122 4.85 6.23 -12.65
C ASN A 122 6.23 6.32 -12.00
N PHE A 123 6.62 5.29 -11.24
CA PHE A 123 7.90 5.24 -10.55
C PHE A 123 9.01 4.64 -11.41
N VAL A 124 8.69 3.59 -12.18
CA VAL A 124 9.66 2.85 -12.98
C VAL A 124 9.12 2.72 -14.40
N LYS A 125 9.72 3.43 -15.34
CA LYS A 125 9.25 3.48 -16.74
C LYS A 125 9.47 2.17 -17.51
N PHE A 126 10.43 1.36 -17.09
CA PHE A 126 10.83 0.13 -17.78
C PHE A 126 10.86 -1.02 -16.78
N PHE A 127 9.70 -1.45 -16.43
CA PHE A 127 9.56 -2.55 -15.48
C PHE A 127 8.96 -3.79 -16.15
#